data_91f6180fcec842b5fc10861788ec12bb
#
_entry.id   91f6180fcec842b5fc10861788ec12bb
#
_cell.length_a   1.000
_cell.length_b   1.000
_cell.length_c   1.000
_cell.angle_alpha   90.00
_cell.angle_beta   90.00
_cell.angle_gamma   90.00
#
_symmetry.space_group_name_H-M   'P 1'
#
loop_
_entity.id
_entity.type
_entity.pdbx_description
1 polymer ?
#
loop_
_entity_poly.entity_id
_entity_poly.type
_entity_poly.pdbx_seq_one_letter_code
_entity_poly.pdbx_strand_id
1 'polypeptide(L)'
;GPMVTQALQQLLGDTQWHDVDYLVIDLPPGTGDIQLTLAQQVPVTGAVIVTTPQDIALLDARKGLKMFEKVGIPILGIVENMSIHICSKCGHEEHIFGSGGGERMCQDYEVEFLGALPLDIAIREQTDSGKPTVVADPDGRIAEIYRGIARRVAVKIAEQAKDMTAKF
;
A
#
# COMPACT_ATOMS: atom_id res chain seq x y z
N GLY A 1 -18.23 -13.51 2.03
CA GLY A 1 -19.23 -14.27 2.80
C GLY A 1 -18.66 -14.80 4.10
N PRO A 2 -19.48 -15.40 4.96
CA PRO A 2 -19.09 -15.80 6.33
C PRO A 2 -17.83 -16.67 6.41
N MET A 3 -17.64 -17.59 5.45
CA MET A 3 -16.47 -18.48 5.40
C MET A 3 -15.15 -17.73 5.24
N VAL A 4 -15.09 -16.68 4.42
CA VAL A 4 -13.85 -15.91 4.21
C VAL A 4 -13.52 -15.12 5.46
N THR A 5 -14.53 -14.54 6.10
CA THR A 5 -14.36 -13.83 7.37
C THR A 5 -13.85 -14.77 8.47
N GLN A 6 -14.40 -15.98 8.57
CA GLN A 6 -13.96 -16.99 9.54
C GLN A 6 -12.52 -17.43 9.25
N ALA A 7 -12.17 -17.68 7.99
CA ALA A 7 -10.80 -18.03 7.60
C ALA A 7 -9.80 -16.91 7.96
N LEU A 8 -10.18 -15.65 7.73
CA LEU A 8 -9.35 -14.51 8.10
C LEU A 8 -9.15 -14.41 9.62
N GLN A 9 -10.20 -14.60 10.39
CA GLN A 9 -10.12 -14.62 11.86
C GLN A 9 -9.20 -15.73 12.36
N GLN A 10 -9.28 -16.93 11.78
CA GLN A 10 -8.39 -18.05 12.11
C GLN A 10 -6.94 -17.73 11.73
N LEU A 11 -6.68 -17.20 10.54
CA LEU A 11 -5.34 -16.82 10.11
C LEU A 11 -4.70 -15.78 11.03
N LEU A 12 -5.47 -14.82 11.52
CA LEU A 12 -4.96 -13.76 12.38
C LEU A 12 -4.86 -14.21 13.85
N GLY A 13 -5.86 -14.95 14.35
CA GLY A 13 -5.97 -15.30 15.76
C GLY A 13 -5.25 -16.60 16.14
N ASP A 14 -5.25 -17.61 15.25
CA ASP A 14 -4.67 -18.92 15.52
C ASP A 14 -3.21 -19.04 15.08
N THR A 15 -2.72 -18.08 14.26
CA THR A 15 -1.32 -18.04 13.86
C THR A 15 -0.46 -17.48 15.00
N GLN A 16 0.60 -18.18 15.34
CA GLN A 16 1.59 -17.71 16.32
C GLN A 16 2.54 -16.73 15.64
N TRP A 17 2.28 -15.43 15.81
CA TRP A 17 3.12 -14.35 15.29
C TRP A 17 4.27 -14.09 16.29
N HIS A 18 5.43 -14.77 16.09
CA HIS A 18 6.61 -14.58 16.95
C HIS A 18 7.48 -13.46 16.40
N ASP A 19 7.87 -12.52 17.27
CA ASP A 19 8.85 -11.46 16.99
C ASP A 19 8.54 -10.63 15.72
N VAL A 20 7.25 -10.35 15.48
CA VAL A 20 6.78 -9.55 14.33
C VAL A 20 6.59 -8.11 14.75
N ASP A 21 7.36 -7.18 14.15
CA ASP A 21 7.21 -5.74 14.35
C ASP A 21 6.06 -5.15 13.53
N TYR A 22 5.88 -5.65 12.30
CA TYR A 22 4.85 -5.20 11.36
C TYR A 22 4.16 -6.37 10.70
N LEU A 23 2.83 -6.36 10.70
CA LEU A 23 2.01 -7.26 9.92
C LEU A 23 1.37 -6.50 8.77
N VAL A 24 1.71 -6.86 7.54
CA VAL A 24 1.15 -6.28 6.33
C VAL A 24 0.07 -7.21 5.79
N ILE A 25 -1.14 -6.68 5.63
CA ILE A 25 -2.30 -7.43 5.15
C ILE A 25 -2.65 -6.93 3.75
N ASP A 26 -2.48 -7.78 2.75
CA ASP A 26 -2.91 -7.50 1.38
C ASP A 26 -4.41 -7.80 1.24
N LEU A 27 -5.18 -6.76 0.93
CA LEU A 27 -6.62 -6.85 0.81
C LEU A 27 -7.05 -7.12 -0.63
N PRO A 28 -8.08 -7.95 -0.86
CA PRO A 28 -8.63 -8.11 -2.18
C PRO A 28 -9.19 -6.78 -2.70
N PRO A 29 -9.29 -6.59 -4.03
CA PRO A 29 -9.82 -5.36 -4.60
C PRO A 29 -11.29 -5.13 -4.22
N GLY A 30 -11.67 -3.86 -4.12
CA GLY A 30 -13.03 -3.43 -3.85
C GLY A 30 -13.26 -2.96 -2.41
N THR A 31 -14.52 -2.65 -2.10
CA THR A 31 -14.96 -2.10 -0.81
C THR A 31 -16.05 -2.97 -0.18
N GLY A 32 -15.88 -4.29 -0.31
CA GLY A 32 -16.89 -5.27 0.13
C GLY A 32 -16.86 -5.58 1.63
N ASP A 33 -17.73 -6.51 2.03
CA ASP A 33 -17.91 -6.92 3.42
C ASP A 33 -16.62 -7.44 4.09
N ILE A 34 -15.70 -7.98 3.30
CA ILE A 34 -14.44 -8.55 3.82
C ILE A 34 -13.56 -7.43 4.38
N GLN A 35 -13.38 -6.35 3.63
CA GLN A 35 -12.59 -5.19 4.03
C GLN A 35 -13.21 -4.52 5.26
N LEU A 36 -14.52 -4.36 5.27
CA LEU A 36 -15.26 -3.81 6.41
C LEU A 36 -15.14 -4.69 7.66
N THR A 37 -15.27 -6.00 7.49
CA THR A 37 -15.16 -6.95 8.61
C THR A 37 -13.75 -6.96 9.19
N LEU A 38 -12.73 -6.96 8.34
CA LEU A 38 -11.34 -6.88 8.79
C LEU A 38 -11.10 -5.59 9.58
N ALA A 39 -11.53 -4.47 9.02
CA ALA A 39 -11.40 -3.16 9.64
C ALA A 39 -12.08 -3.05 11.03
N GLN A 40 -13.16 -3.80 11.23
CA GLN A 40 -13.90 -3.82 12.49
C GLN A 40 -13.37 -4.82 13.53
N GLN A 41 -12.73 -5.88 13.08
CA GLN A 41 -12.33 -6.99 13.95
C GLN A 41 -10.83 -7.04 14.25
N VAL A 42 -10.02 -6.35 13.47
CA VAL A 42 -8.56 -6.29 13.63
C VAL A 42 -8.17 -4.88 14.04
N PRO A 43 -7.31 -4.70 15.05
CA PRO A 43 -6.80 -3.38 15.43
C PRO A 43 -5.80 -2.88 14.38
N VAL A 44 -6.30 -2.46 13.21
CA VAL A 44 -5.48 -1.96 12.10
C VAL A 44 -4.92 -0.60 12.46
N THR A 45 -3.61 -0.46 12.45
CA THR A 45 -2.92 0.80 12.76
C THR A 45 -3.13 1.85 11.67
N GLY A 46 -3.22 1.42 10.41
CA GLY A 46 -3.47 2.31 9.29
C GLY A 46 -3.48 1.59 7.96
N ALA A 47 -3.92 2.27 6.92
CA ALA A 47 -4.03 1.75 5.57
C ALA A 47 -3.12 2.51 4.60
N VAL A 48 -2.48 1.78 3.69
CA VAL A 48 -1.78 2.33 2.53
C VAL A 48 -2.65 2.09 1.31
N ILE A 49 -2.93 3.14 0.56
CA ILE A 49 -3.69 3.04 -0.69
C ILE A 49 -2.70 2.89 -1.84
N VAL A 50 -2.83 1.84 -2.63
CA VAL A 50 -2.03 1.62 -3.83
C VAL A 50 -2.92 1.82 -5.06
N THR A 51 -2.49 2.66 -5.99
CA THR A 51 -3.21 2.94 -7.24
C THR A 51 -2.24 3.05 -8.41
N THR A 52 -2.77 3.11 -9.61
CA THR A 52 -2.03 3.50 -10.81
C THR A 52 -2.54 4.86 -11.29
N PRO A 53 -1.84 5.58 -12.21
CA PRO A 53 -2.25 6.92 -12.65
C PRO A 53 -3.57 6.97 -13.41
N GLN A 54 -4.11 5.83 -13.87
CA GLN A 54 -5.34 5.78 -14.68
C GLN A 54 -6.57 6.21 -13.88
N ASP A 55 -7.47 6.96 -14.52
CA ASP A 55 -8.70 7.46 -13.88
C ASP A 55 -9.57 6.34 -13.30
N ILE A 56 -9.67 5.20 -13.99
CA ILE A 56 -10.46 4.06 -13.51
C ILE A 56 -9.90 3.47 -12.21
N ALA A 57 -8.57 3.37 -12.10
CA ALA A 57 -7.90 2.90 -10.89
C ALA A 57 -8.03 3.92 -9.73
N LEU A 58 -7.92 5.21 -10.05
CA LEU A 58 -8.12 6.29 -9.09
C LEU A 58 -9.54 6.32 -8.53
N LEU A 59 -10.56 6.00 -9.34
CA LEU A 59 -11.94 5.87 -8.87
C LEU A 59 -12.10 4.79 -7.80
N ASP A 60 -11.46 3.63 -7.99
CA ASP A 60 -11.52 2.53 -7.02
C ASP A 60 -10.67 2.82 -5.79
N ALA A 61 -9.51 3.43 -5.97
CA ALA A 61 -8.65 3.90 -4.87
C ALA A 61 -9.41 4.91 -3.96
N ARG A 62 -10.15 5.85 -4.55
CA ARG A 62 -11.00 6.80 -3.82
C ARG A 62 -12.08 6.09 -3.00
N LYS A 63 -12.73 5.07 -3.56
CA LYS A 63 -13.73 4.27 -2.82
C LYS A 63 -13.08 3.56 -1.63
N GLY A 64 -11.90 2.96 -1.82
CA GLY A 64 -11.13 2.31 -0.76
C GLY A 64 -10.75 3.28 0.35
N LEU A 65 -10.21 4.45 0.00
CA LEU A 65 -9.88 5.52 0.93
C LEU A 65 -11.10 5.93 1.77
N LYS A 66 -12.21 6.24 1.10
CA LYS A 66 -13.46 6.63 1.78
C LYS A 66 -14.04 5.52 2.67
N MET A 67 -13.85 4.27 2.31
CA MET A 67 -14.24 3.14 3.16
C MET A 67 -13.43 3.14 4.46
N PHE A 68 -12.10 3.27 4.40
CA PHE A 68 -11.25 3.29 5.59
C PHE A 68 -11.53 4.49 6.48
N GLU A 69 -11.73 5.69 5.91
CA GLU A 69 -12.19 6.87 6.66
C GLU A 69 -13.49 6.59 7.42
N LYS A 70 -14.46 5.97 6.75
CA LYS A 70 -15.77 5.67 7.35
C LYS A 70 -15.70 4.70 8.53
N VAL A 71 -14.74 3.80 8.54
CA VAL A 71 -14.53 2.84 9.65
C VAL A 71 -13.48 3.32 10.65
N GLY A 72 -12.98 4.54 10.50
CA GLY A 72 -12.05 5.16 11.44
C GLY A 72 -10.62 4.65 11.36
N ILE A 73 -10.21 4.03 10.23
CA ILE A 73 -8.83 3.61 10.00
C ILE A 73 -8.07 4.74 9.34
N PRO A 74 -6.97 5.22 9.95
CA PRO A 74 -6.14 6.27 9.38
C PRO A 74 -5.53 5.87 8.04
N ILE A 75 -5.47 6.80 7.09
CA ILE A 75 -4.73 6.61 5.84
C ILE A 75 -3.29 7.06 6.07
N LEU A 76 -2.35 6.13 5.96
CA LEU A 76 -0.91 6.41 6.10
C LEU A 76 -0.37 7.16 4.88
N GLY A 77 -0.98 6.95 3.72
CA GLY A 77 -0.66 7.63 2.49
C GLY A 77 -0.98 6.82 1.24
N ILE A 78 -0.60 7.37 0.09
CA ILE A 78 -0.85 6.79 -1.24
C ILE A 78 0.47 6.43 -1.92
N VAL A 79 0.51 5.26 -2.55
CA VAL A 79 1.58 4.80 -3.45
C VAL A 79 1.03 4.78 -4.88
N GLU A 80 1.70 5.47 -5.81
CA GLU A 80 1.40 5.37 -7.23
C GLU A 80 2.27 4.28 -7.87
N ASN A 81 1.66 3.17 -8.25
CA ASN A 81 2.34 2.08 -8.95
C ASN A 81 2.26 2.31 -10.46
N MET A 82 3.22 1.76 -11.21
CA MET A 82 3.30 1.88 -12.68
C MET A 82 3.31 3.35 -13.15
N SER A 83 3.92 4.23 -12.37
CA SER A 83 3.93 5.68 -12.59
C SER A 83 4.67 6.09 -13.85
N ILE A 84 5.80 5.46 -14.12
CA ILE A 84 6.67 5.75 -15.25
C ILE A 84 7.29 4.47 -15.80
N HIS A 85 7.39 4.37 -17.11
CA HIS A 85 8.18 3.34 -17.80
C HIS A 85 9.46 3.94 -18.32
N ILE A 86 10.59 3.28 -18.05
CA ILE A 86 11.90 3.65 -18.60
C ILE A 86 12.34 2.56 -19.56
N CYS A 87 12.47 2.90 -20.82
CA CYS A 87 12.88 1.97 -21.86
C CYS A 87 14.29 1.43 -21.57
N SER A 88 14.44 0.12 -21.42
CA SER A 88 15.72 -0.53 -21.12
C SER A 88 16.76 -0.41 -22.25
N LYS A 89 16.33 -0.07 -23.49
CA LYS A 89 17.21 0.07 -24.64
C LYS A 89 17.75 1.47 -24.85
N CYS A 90 16.94 2.51 -24.61
CA CYS A 90 17.31 3.89 -24.93
C CYS A 90 17.14 4.87 -23.76
N GLY A 91 16.63 4.42 -22.62
CA GLY A 91 16.40 5.28 -21.46
C GLY A 91 15.25 6.28 -21.60
N HIS A 92 14.47 6.19 -22.69
CA HIS A 92 13.30 7.05 -22.87
C HIS A 92 12.29 6.84 -21.75
N GLU A 93 11.83 7.92 -21.15
CA GLU A 93 10.82 7.91 -20.09
C GLU A 93 9.44 8.16 -20.68
N GLU A 94 8.50 7.31 -20.34
CA GLU A 94 7.13 7.36 -20.86
C GLU A 94 6.11 7.08 -19.77
N HIS A 95 5.09 7.94 -19.69
CA HIS A 95 3.95 7.78 -18.78
C HIS A 95 2.83 7.00 -19.47
N ILE A 96 2.99 5.69 -19.60
CA ILE A 96 2.05 4.80 -20.33
C ILE A 96 0.63 4.90 -19.79
N PHE A 97 0.47 5.06 -18.49
CA PHE A 97 -0.83 5.12 -17.80
C PHE A 97 -1.24 6.53 -17.36
N GLY A 98 -0.56 7.57 -17.85
CA GLY A 98 -0.74 8.94 -17.39
C GLY A 98 0.21 9.31 -16.26
N SER A 99 0.07 10.49 -15.71
CA SER A 99 0.99 11.04 -14.69
C SER A 99 0.27 11.78 -13.56
N GLY A 100 0.83 11.71 -12.35
CA GLY A 100 0.45 12.52 -11.21
C GLY A 100 -0.96 12.27 -10.67
N GLY A 101 -1.59 11.14 -11.00
CA GLY A 101 -2.92 10.79 -10.50
C GLY A 101 -2.94 10.57 -9.00
N GLY A 102 -1.94 9.86 -8.49
CA GLY A 102 -1.75 9.64 -7.05
C GLY A 102 -1.47 10.93 -6.29
N GLU A 103 -0.61 11.81 -6.82
CA GLU A 103 -0.32 13.10 -6.19
C GLU A 103 -1.56 14.00 -6.11
N ARG A 104 -2.35 14.09 -7.20
CA ARG A 104 -3.62 14.84 -7.19
C ARG A 104 -4.58 14.27 -6.15
N MET A 105 -4.67 12.95 -6.06
CA MET A 105 -5.50 12.31 -5.04
C MET A 105 -5.01 12.62 -3.62
N CYS A 106 -3.69 12.69 -3.40
CA CYS A 106 -3.13 13.12 -2.11
C CYS A 106 -3.53 14.54 -1.73
N GLN A 107 -3.52 15.47 -2.70
CA GLN A 107 -3.97 16.85 -2.49
C GLN A 107 -5.47 16.94 -2.20
N ASP A 108 -6.30 16.19 -2.96
CA ASP A 108 -7.76 16.18 -2.79
C ASP A 108 -8.21 15.66 -1.41
N TYR A 109 -7.44 14.76 -0.82
CA TYR A 109 -7.79 14.08 0.44
C TYR A 109 -6.87 14.44 1.62
N GLU A 110 -5.94 15.37 1.42
CA GLU A 110 -4.98 15.83 2.44
C GLU A 110 -4.18 14.67 3.08
N VAL A 111 -3.80 13.68 2.26
CA VAL A 111 -2.99 12.53 2.68
C VAL A 111 -1.61 12.57 2.05
N GLU A 112 -0.64 11.89 2.65
CA GLU A 112 0.75 11.90 2.20
C GLU A 112 0.94 11.06 0.93
N PHE A 113 1.76 11.58 0.00
CA PHE A 113 2.29 10.82 -1.12
C PHE A 113 3.52 10.03 -0.68
N LEU A 114 3.37 8.71 -0.55
CA LEU A 114 4.44 7.82 -0.06
C LEU A 114 5.50 7.54 -1.11
N GLY A 115 5.16 7.60 -2.38
CA GLY A 115 6.10 7.43 -3.48
C GLY A 115 5.49 6.84 -4.74
N ALA A 116 6.30 6.84 -5.80
CA ALA A 116 5.96 6.29 -7.10
C ALA A 116 6.87 5.11 -7.45
N LEU A 117 6.27 4.01 -7.89
CA LEU A 117 6.98 2.82 -8.36
C LEU A 117 6.94 2.79 -9.90
N PRO A 118 8.06 2.46 -10.56
CA PRO A 118 8.08 2.38 -12.01
C PRO A 118 7.34 1.15 -12.53
N LEU A 119 6.89 1.23 -13.79
CA LEU A 119 6.51 0.07 -14.58
C LEU A 119 7.82 -0.53 -15.15
N ASP A 120 8.30 -1.58 -14.51
CA ASP A 120 9.57 -2.23 -14.87
C ASP A 120 9.42 -3.75 -14.96
N ILE A 121 9.97 -4.33 -16.02
CA ILE A 121 9.90 -5.78 -16.25
C ILE A 121 10.64 -6.57 -15.16
N ALA A 122 11.71 -6.01 -14.60
CA ALA A 122 12.48 -6.64 -13.54
C ALA A 122 11.65 -6.84 -12.28
N ILE A 123 10.77 -5.89 -11.93
CA ILE A 123 9.85 -6.02 -10.79
C ILE A 123 8.99 -7.27 -10.96
N ARG A 124 8.38 -7.44 -12.15
CA ARG A 124 7.52 -8.59 -12.45
C ARG A 124 8.32 -9.90 -12.40
N GLU A 125 9.44 -9.98 -13.12
CA GLU A 125 10.25 -11.21 -13.21
C GLU A 125 10.80 -11.65 -11.86
N GLN A 126 11.26 -10.69 -11.06
CA GLN A 126 11.79 -10.96 -9.72
C GLN A 126 10.67 -11.43 -8.78
N THR A 127 9.51 -10.78 -8.82
CA THR A 127 8.35 -11.18 -8.01
C THR A 127 7.82 -12.55 -8.41
N ASP A 128 7.67 -12.84 -9.71
CA ASP A 128 7.24 -14.14 -10.23
C ASP A 128 8.20 -15.26 -9.84
N SER A 129 9.50 -14.96 -9.71
CA SER A 129 10.53 -15.92 -9.26
C SER A 129 10.54 -16.16 -7.74
N GLY A 130 9.70 -15.45 -6.96
CA GLY A 130 9.70 -15.52 -5.51
C GLY A 130 10.84 -14.75 -4.83
N LYS A 131 11.55 -13.90 -5.57
CA LYS A 131 12.62 -13.03 -5.06
C LYS A 131 12.27 -11.58 -5.36
N PRO A 132 11.46 -10.91 -4.52
CA PRO A 132 11.06 -9.53 -4.77
C PRO A 132 12.27 -8.61 -4.87
N THR A 133 12.12 -7.48 -5.56
CA THR A 133 13.21 -6.57 -5.94
C THR A 133 14.15 -6.21 -4.79
N VAL A 134 13.62 -5.97 -3.60
CA VAL A 134 14.43 -5.62 -2.42
C VAL A 134 15.36 -6.76 -1.95
N VAL A 135 15.10 -7.99 -2.39
CA VAL A 135 15.92 -9.17 -2.11
C VAL A 135 16.82 -9.51 -3.32
N ALA A 136 16.28 -9.39 -4.53
CA ALA A 136 16.98 -9.75 -5.77
C ALA A 136 18.08 -8.74 -6.13
N ASP A 137 17.83 -7.46 -5.91
CA ASP A 137 18.74 -6.33 -6.20
C ASP A 137 18.67 -5.29 -5.05
N PRO A 138 19.23 -5.61 -3.87
CA PRO A 138 19.07 -4.78 -2.67
C PRO A 138 19.70 -3.39 -2.80
N ASP A 139 20.69 -3.22 -3.64
CA ASP A 139 21.38 -1.93 -3.86
C ASP A 139 20.86 -1.17 -5.08
N GLY A 140 19.87 -1.76 -5.78
CA GLY A 140 19.27 -1.16 -6.97
C GLY A 140 18.35 0.01 -6.65
N ARG A 141 18.19 0.90 -7.65
CA ARG A 141 17.32 2.09 -7.57
C ARG A 141 15.88 1.74 -7.18
N ILE A 142 15.33 0.66 -7.71
CA ILE A 142 13.96 0.26 -7.42
C ILE A 142 13.82 -0.20 -5.96
N ALA A 143 14.79 -0.98 -5.45
CA ALA A 143 14.83 -1.39 -4.06
C ALA A 143 14.89 -0.19 -3.10
N GLU A 144 15.63 0.86 -3.46
CA GLU A 144 15.68 2.10 -2.65
C GLU A 144 14.32 2.83 -2.64
N ILE A 145 13.58 2.84 -3.74
CA ILE A 145 12.21 3.40 -3.77
C ILE A 145 11.30 2.64 -2.79
N TYR A 146 11.30 1.29 -2.84
CA TYR A 146 10.52 0.47 -1.91
C TYR A 146 10.91 0.73 -0.45
N ARG A 147 12.21 0.79 -0.14
CA ARG A 147 12.69 1.12 1.21
C ARG A 147 12.28 2.53 1.64
N GLY A 148 12.31 3.50 0.73
CA GLY A 148 11.85 4.86 0.99
C GLY A 148 10.37 4.90 1.38
N ILE A 149 9.52 4.18 0.65
CA ILE A 149 8.10 4.04 0.97
C ILE A 149 7.92 3.37 2.34
N ALA A 150 8.61 2.25 2.59
CA ALA A 150 8.51 1.53 3.86
C ALA A 150 8.93 2.39 5.06
N ARG A 151 10.01 3.19 4.94
CA ARG A 151 10.45 4.12 5.98
C ARG A 151 9.40 5.19 6.29
N ARG A 152 8.77 5.78 5.26
CA ARG A 152 7.68 6.77 5.46
C ARG A 152 6.49 6.15 6.18
N VAL A 153 6.08 4.94 5.79
CA VAL A 153 5.03 4.20 6.49
C VAL A 153 5.39 3.97 7.96
N ALA A 154 6.61 3.51 8.25
CA ALA A 154 7.07 3.28 9.62
C ALA A 154 7.08 4.58 10.46
N VAL A 155 7.50 5.70 9.88
CA VAL A 155 7.47 7.01 10.55
C VAL A 155 6.02 7.41 10.89
N LYS A 156 5.10 7.27 9.94
CA LYS A 156 3.68 7.57 10.16
C LYS A 156 3.06 6.74 11.29
N ILE A 157 3.36 5.45 11.33
CA ILE A 157 2.91 4.57 12.41
C ILE A 157 3.47 5.04 13.77
N ALA A 158 4.76 5.39 13.82
CA ALA A 158 5.39 5.86 15.05
C ALA A 158 4.83 7.22 15.53
N GLU A 159 4.47 8.11 14.63
CA GLU A 159 3.81 9.39 14.95
C GLU A 159 2.44 9.17 15.58
N GLN A 160 1.62 8.28 15.01
CA GLN A 160 0.30 7.94 15.55
C GLN A 160 0.39 7.32 16.96
N ALA A 161 1.38 6.48 17.21
CA ALA A 161 1.58 5.87 18.52
C ALA A 161 1.90 6.93 19.60
N LYS A 162 2.62 8.00 19.26
CA LYS A 162 2.90 9.13 20.18
C LYS A 162 1.64 9.91 20.51
N ASP A 163 0.77 10.16 19.52
CA ASP A 163 -0.48 10.88 19.76
C ASP A 163 -1.46 10.09 20.64
N MET A 164 -1.42 8.75 20.57
CA MET A 164 -2.22 7.88 21.43
C MET A 164 -1.72 7.90 22.90
N THR A 165 -0.41 7.93 23.12
CA THR A 165 0.16 7.99 24.48
C THR A 165 0.00 9.36 25.14
N ALA A 166 -0.14 10.44 24.37
CA ALA A 166 -0.39 11.79 24.90
C ALA A 166 -1.84 12.02 25.36
N LYS A 167 -2.75 11.06 25.11
CA LYS A 167 -4.16 11.15 25.52
C LYS A 167 -4.49 10.42 26.83
N PHE A 168 -3.50 9.84 27.47
CA PHE A 168 -3.57 9.22 28.79
C PHE A 168 -2.61 9.95 29.75
#